data_dbcdfc0d114298ac070cf0d51a597a9e
#
_entry.id   dbcdfc0d114298ac070cf0d51a597a9e
#
_cell.length_a   1.000
_cell.length_b   1.000
_cell.length_c   1.000
_cell.angle_alpha   90.00
_cell.angle_beta   90.00
_cell.angle_gamma   90.00
#
_symmetry.space_group_name_H-M   'P 1'
#
loop_
_entity.id
_entity.type
_entity.pdbx_description
1 polymer ?
#
loop_
_entity_poly.entity_id
_entity_poly.type
_entity_poly.pdbx_seq_one_letter_code
_entity_poly.pdbx_strand_id
1 'polypeptide(L)'
;MKRLLIVDDNSVVQDVLREFFKERYQVQLAPNASQALSLIVRQAPDLVLLDVKMPGLDGLSLLKSLRETGVGVPIFLMTGYDSLQVAQDALNSGANAYLPKPFDLMHLDRLISEAIGTEDPLPSAS
;
A
#
# COMPACT_ATOMS: atom_id res chain seq x y z
N MET A 1 14.97 8.66 -4.28
CA MET A 1 14.17 7.44 -4.02
C MET A 1 12.70 7.75 -4.10
N LYS A 2 11.95 6.82 -4.65
CA LYS A 2 10.50 6.92 -4.64
C LYS A 2 9.95 6.63 -3.24
N ARG A 3 8.81 7.24 -2.93
CA ARG A 3 8.18 7.13 -1.61
C ARG A 3 7.12 6.05 -1.60
N LEU A 4 7.21 5.17 -0.63
CA LEU A 4 6.26 4.08 -0.41
C LEU A 4 5.60 4.30 0.95
N LEU A 5 4.28 4.53 0.94
CA LEU A 5 3.51 4.68 2.18
C LEU A 5 2.83 3.37 2.52
N ILE A 6 3.05 2.89 3.73
CA ILE A 6 2.45 1.65 4.24
C ILE A 6 1.46 2.02 5.33
N VAL A 7 0.19 1.72 5.10
CA VAL A 7 -0.91 2.01 6.03
C VAL A 7 -1.41 0.68 6.58
N ASP A 8 -1.02 0.37 7.81
CA ASP A 8 -1.37 -0.88 8.47
C ASP A 8 -1.22 -0.67 9.96
N ASP A 9 -2.18 -1.12 10.76
CA ASP A 9 -2.12 -1.00 12.21
C ASP A 9 -1.27 -2.06 12.88
N ASN A 10 -0.87 -3.10 12.16
CA ASN A 10 -0.06 -4.19 12.67
C ASN A 10 1.42 -3.83 12.61
N SER A 11 2.06 -3.69 13.77
CA SER A 11 3.46 -3.28 13.85
C SER A 11 4.41 -4.31 13.24
N VAL A 12 4.09 -5.59 13.31
CA VAL A 12 4.92 -6.64 12.72
C VAL A 12 4.92 -6.51 11.20
N VAL A 13 3.76 -6.32 10.60
CA VAL A 13 3.64 -6.12 9.15
C VAL A 13 4.41 -4.87 8.72
N GLN A 14 4.26 -3.77 9.47
CA GLN A 14 5.00 -2.54 9.20
C GLN A 14 6.51 -2.78 9.20
N ASP A 15 7.01 -3.46 10.23
CA ASP A 15 8.44 -3.70 10.37
C ASP A 15 8.98 -4.58 9.25
N VAL A 16 8.25 -5.65 8.91
CA VAL A 16 8.67 -6.55 7.84
C VAL A 16 8.74 -5.81 6.51
N LEU A 17 7.72 -5.05 6.18
CA LEU A 17 7.68 -4.31 4.91
C LEU A 17 8.74 -3.21 4.86
N ARG A 18 8.92 -2.48 5.96
CA ARG A 18 9.96 -1.45 6.02
C ARG A 18 11.34 -2.05 5.80
N GLU A 19 11.67 -3.13 6.53
CA GLU A 19 12.98 -3.76 6.40
C GLU A 19 13.23 -4.28 4.98
N PHE A 20 12.18 -4.81 4.33
CA PHE A 20 12.33 -5.34 2.98
C PHE A 20 12.55 -4.24 1.95
N PHE A 21 11.88 -3.09 2.09
CA PHE A 21 11.88 -2.05 1.06
C PHE A 21 12.80 -0.85 1.32
N LYS A 22 13.31 -0.69 2.54
CA LYS A 22 13.97 0.55 2.97
C LYS A 22 15.20 0.95 2.17
N GLU A 23 15.88 0.03 1.53
CA GLU A 23 17.08 0.34 0.78
C GLU A 23 16.78 0.80 -0.65
N ARG A 24 15.59 0.53 -1.15
CA ARG A 24 15.18 0.89 -2.50
C ARG A 24 14.11 1.96 -2.57
N TYR A 25 13.38 2.16 -1.48
CA TYR A 25 12.32 3.14 -1.37
C TYR A 25 12.45 3.93 -0.09
N GLN A 26 11.94 5.16 -0.11
CA GLN A 26 11.77 5.94 1.11
C GLN A 26 10.44 5.48 1.73
N VAL A 27 10.54 4.65 2.77
CA VAL A 27 9.37 4.03 3.39
C VAL A 27 8.80 4.93 4.47
N GLN A 28 7.50 5.18 4.40
CA GLN A 28 6.75 5.90 5.42
C GLN A 28 5.70 4.95 5.98
N LEU A 29 5.43 5.04 7.29
CA LEU A 29 4.49 4.16 7.97
C LEU A 29 3.37 5.00 8.58
N ALA A 30 2.14 4.53 8.44
CA ALA A 30 0.98 5.13 9.07
C ALA A 30 0.14 4.04 9.71
N PRO A 31 -0.09 4.10 11.03
CA PRO A 31 -0.87 3.06 11.73
C PRO A 31 -2.37 3.26 11.62
N ASN A 32 -2.83 4.37 11.05
CA ASN A 32 -4.25 4.67 10.93
C ASN A 32 -4.51 5.62 9.77
N ALA A 33 -5.79 5.79 9.46
CA ALA A 33 -6.22 6.60 8.32
C ALA A 33 -5.87 8.08 8.49
N SER A 34 -5.97 8.62 9.70
CA SER A 34 -5.69 10.04 9.96
C SER A 34 -4.24 10.38 9.64
N GLN A 35 -3.31 9.56 10.12
CA GLN A 35 -1.89 9.76 9.84
C GLN A 35 -1.58 9.53 8.36
N ALA A 36 -2.24 8.55 7.73
CA ALA A 36 -2.07 8.31 6.31
C ALA A 36 -2.49 9.51 5.49
N LEU A 37 -3.66 10.09 5.78
CA LEU A 37 -4.13 11.28 5.07
C LEU A 37 -3.16 12.45 5.22
N SER A 38 -2.66 12.66 6.44
CA SER A 38 -1.69 13.73 6.69
C SER A 38 -0.43 13.56 5.84
N LEU A 39 0.10 12.33 5.77
CA LEU A 39 1.29 12.05 4.98
C LEU A 39 1.04 12.20 3.48
N ILE A 40 -0.11 11.76 3.00
CA ILE A 40 -0.48 11.88 1.59
C ILE A 40 -0.51 13.36 1.17
N VAL A 41 -1.07 14.21 2.03
CA VAL A 41 -1.18 15.64 1.73
C VAL A 41 0.19 16.33 1.79
N ARG A 42 1.01 16.00 2.80
CA ARG A 42 2.28 16.71 3.03
C ARG A 42 3.44 16.18 2.23
N GLN A 43 3.47 14.89 1.96
CA GLN A 43 4.61 14.23 1.30
C GLN A 43 4.11 13.20 0.29
N ALA A 44 3.41 13.66 -0.71
CA ALA A 44 2.77 12.82 -1.72
C ALA A 44 3.58 11.54 -2.02
N PRO A 45 3.08 10.36 -1.60
CA PRO A 45 3.78 9.10 -1.89
C PRO A 45 3.64 8.73 -3.36
N ASP A 46 4.54 7.90 -3.84
CA ASP A 46 4.47 7.37 -5.19
C ASP A 46 3.57 6.14 -5.27
N LEU A 47 3.41 5.43 -4.16
CA LEU A 47 2.52 4.28 -4.05
C LEU A 47 2.10 4.09 -2.59
N VAL A 48 0.86 3.64 -2.39
CA VAL A 48 0.31 3.36 -1.07
C VAL A 48 -0.02 1.88 -0.96
N LEU A 49 0.50 1.22 0.07
CA LEU A 49 0.06 -0.11 0.50
C LEU A 49 -0.93 0.10 1.64
N LEU A 50 -2.17 -0.31 1.45
CA LEU A 50 -3.26 0.03 2.35
C LEU A 50 -3.95 -1.23 2.86
N ASP A 51 -3.93 -1.43 4.18
CA ASP A 51 -4.67 -2.51 4.81
C ASP A 51 -6.16 -2.20 4.78
N VAL A 52 -6.97 -3.18 4.40
CA VAL A 52 -8.43 -3.03 4.37
C VAL A 52 -9.00 -2.89 5.77
N LYS A 53 -8.46 -3.65 6.73
CA LYS A 53 -9.04 -3.73 8.07
C LYS A 53 -8.20 -3.01 9.11
N MET A 54 -8.66 -1.82 9.50
CA MET A 54 -8.02 -1.02 10.55
C MET A 54 -9.08 -0.53 11.53
N PRO A 55 -8.73 -0.35 12.82
CA PRO A 55 -9.66 0.21 13.78
C PRO A 55 -10.15 1.60 13.37
N GLY A 56 -11.43 1.85 13.51
CA GLY A 56 -12.05 3.15 13.32
C GLY A 56 -12.44 3.49 11.89
N LEU A 57 -11.67 3.05 10.90
CA LEU A 57 -11.98 3.29 9.50
C LEU A 57 -11.35 2.19 8.67
N ASP A 58 -12.13 1.53 7.84
CA ASP A 58 -11.59 0.48 6.99
C ASP A 58 -10.87 1.08 5.77
N GLY A 59 -9.91 0.30 5.23
CA GLY A 59 -9.11 0.76 4.11
C GLY A 59 -9.91 0.98 2.84
N LEU A 60 -11.00 0.27 2.66
CA LEU A 60 -11.85 0.45 1.49
C LEU A 60 -12.52 1.82 1.51
N SER A 61 -13.01 2.25 2.67
CA SER A 61 -13.59 3.59 2.83
C SER A 61 -12.55 4.68 2.58
N LEU A 62 -11.34 4.49 3.08
CA LEU A 62 -10.25 5.44 2.84
C LEU A 62 -9.92 5.51 1.35
N LEU A 63 -9.86 4.39 0.66
CA LEU A 63 -9.62 4.34 -0.78
C LEU A 63 -10.67 5.15 -1.53
N LYS A 64 -11.96 4.93 -1.21
CA LYS A 64 -13.05 5.65 -1.85
C LYS A 64 -12.92 7.16 -1.63
N SER A 65 -12.63 7.57 -0.40
CA SER A 65 -12.44 8.99 -0.08
C SER A 65 -11.29 9.60 -0.87
N LEU A 66 -10.17 8.91 -0.97
CA LEU A 66 -9.03 9.40 -1.72
C LEU A 66 -9.36 9.58 -3.21
N ARG A 67 -10.05 8.63 -3.80
CA ARG A 67 -10.43 8.73 -5.21
C ARG A 67 -11.45 9.83 -5.46
N GLU A 68 -12.40 10.01 -4.54
CA GLU A 68 -13.40 11.09 -4.64
C GLU A 68 -12.77 12.48 -4.58
N THR A 69 -11.67 12.62 -3.84
CA THR A 69 -10.95 13.89 -3.73
C THR A 69 -9.90 14.08 -4.83
N GLY A 70 -9.82 13.17 -5.79
CA GLY A 70 -8.96 13.33 -6.95
C GLY A 70 -7.53 12.81 -6.76
N VAL A 71 -7.24 12.09 -5.69
CA VAL A 71 -5.92 11.51 -5.46
C VAL A 71 -5.73 10.34 -6.41
N GLY A 72 -4.74 10.44 -7.30
CA GLY A 72 -4.49 9.45 -8.34
C GLY A 72 -3.34 8.50 -8.07
N VAL A 73 -2.73 8.55 -6.87
CA VAL A 73 -1.60 7.69 -6.55
C VAL A 73 -1.99 6.20 -6.64
N PRO A 74 -1.11 5.33 -7.14
CA PRO A 74 -1.39 3.89 -7.12
C PRO A 74 -1.61 3.40 -5.69
N ILE A 75 -2.69 2.66 -5.49
CA ILE A 75 -3.05 2.11 -4.18
C ILE A 75 -3.24 0.60 -4.33
N PHE A 76 -2.45 -0.15 -3.56
CA PHE A 76 -2.57 -1.60 -3.45
C PHE A 76 -3.23 -1.92 -2.13
N LEU A 77 -4.39 -2.59 -2.18
CA LEU A 77 -5.06 -3.03 -0.97
C LEU A 77 -4.53 -4.37 -0.50
N MET A 78 -4.27 -4.48 0.80
CA MET A 78 -3.83 -5.70 1.46
C MET A 78 -4.91 -6.12 2.44
N THR A 79 -5.19 -7.41 2.55
CA THR A 79 -6.20 -7.88 3.50
C THR A 79 -6.04 -9.34 3.84
N GLY A 80 -6.44 -9.71 5.07
CA GLY A 80 -6.57 -11.10 5.46
C GLY A 80 -7.87 -11.74 5.01
N TYR A 81 -8.76 -10.96 4.39
CA TYR A 81 -10.01 -11.49 3.85
C TYR A 81 -9.75 -12.06 2.46
N ASP A 82 -9.95 -13.35 2.32
CA ASP A 82 -9.89 -14.03 1.04
C ASP A 82 -11.29 -14.10 0.46
N SER A 83 -11.78 -12.97 -0.02
CA SER A 83 -13.12 -12.85 -0.57
C SER A 83 -13.08 -12.21 -1.94
N LEU A 84 -13.69 -12.89 -2.90
CA LEU A 84 -13.83 -12.35 -4.25
C LEU A 84 -14.60 -11.03 -4.24
N GLN A 85 -15.62 -10.93 -3.37
CA GLN A 85 -16.44 -9.72 -3.28
C GLN A 85 -15.60 -8.53 -2.82
N VAL A 86 -14.74 -8.72 -1.81
CA VAL A 86 -13.85 -7.65 -1.32
C VAL A 86 -12.88 -7.24 -2.42
N ALA A 87 -12.32 -8.19 -3.14
CA ALA A 87 -11.41 -7.89 -4.24
C ALA A 87 -12.10 -7.09 -5.34
N GLN A 88 -13.32 -7.48 -5.72
CA GLN A 88 -14.08 -6.76 -6.74
C GLN A 88 -14.43 -5.35 -6.28
N ASP A 89 -14.87 -5.20 -5.02
CA ASP A 89 -15.19 -3.88 -4.47
C ASP A 89 -13.96 -2.97 -4.45
N ALA A 90 -12.80 -3.52 -4.11
CA ALA A 90 -11.55 -2.78 -4.10
C ALA A 90 -11.20 -2.26 -5.49
N LEU A 91 -11.22 -3.14 -6.49
CA LEU A 91 -10.88 -2.77 -7.85
C LEU A 91 -11.90 -1.78 -8.43
N ASN A 92 -13.18 -1.98 -8.15
CA ASN A 92 -14.23 -1.07 -8.60
C ASN A 92 -14.15 0.29 -7.92
N SER A 93 -13.54 0.36 -6.73
CA SER A 93 -13.37 1.60 -5.99
C SER A 93 -12.07 2.34 -6.35
N GLY A 94 -11.27 1.80 -7.25
CA GLY A 94 -10.08 2.47 -7.75
C GLY A 94 -8.76 1.94 -7.23
N ALA A 95 -8.73 0.76 -6.60
CA ALA A 95 -7.47 0.11 -6.25
C ALA A 95 -6.77 -0.38 -7.51
N ASN A 96 -5.44 -0.28 -7.50
CA ASN A 96 -4.62 -0.73 -8.62
C ASN A 96 -4.25 -2.20 -8.50
N ALA A 97 -4.30 -2.74 -7.28
CA ALA A 97 -4.10 -4.16 -7.04
C ALA A 97 -4.73 -4.55 -5.70
N TYR A 98 -4.98 -5.83 -5.55
CA TYR A 98 -5.52 -6.43 -4.35
C TYR A 98 -4.63 -7.61 -3.95
N LEU A 99 -4.15 -7.61 -2.71
CA LEU A 99 -3.19 -8.59 -2.22
C LEU A 99 -3.74 -9.28 -0.97
N PRO A 100 -4.10 -10.55 -1.04
CA PRO A 100 -4.50 -11.30 0.16
C PRO A 100 -3.29 -11.59 1.04
N LYS A 101 -3.47 -11.52 2.36
CA LYS A 101 -2.45 -11.91 3.33
C LYS A 101 -2.60 -13.39 3.62
N PRO A 102 -1.51 -14.12 3.85
CA PRO A 102 -0.13 -13.69 3.70
C PRO A 102 0.26 -13.56 2.23
N PHE A 103 1.08 -12.57 1.91
CA PHE A 103 1.53 -12.35 0.54
C PHE A 103 3.03 -12.62 0.42
N ASP A 104 3.45 -12.94 -0.80
CA ASP A 104 4.85 -13.15 -1.13
C ASP A 104 5.51 -11.78 -1.35
N LEU A 105 6.58 -11.48 -0.59
CA LEU A 105 7.29 -10.21 -0.70
C LEU A 105 7.90 -10.00 -2.08
N MET A 106 8.38 -11.05 -2.72
CA MET A 106 8.94 -10.94 -4.07
C MET A 106 7.85 -10.61 -5.08
N HIS A 107 6.67 -11.19 -4.93
CA HIS A 107 5.54 -10.87 -5.78
C HIS A 107 5.10 -9.41 -5.58
N LEU A 108 5.02 -8.97 -4.32
CA LEU A 108 4.69 -7.59 -4.00
C LEU A 108 5.71 -6.62 -4.59
N ASP A 109 6.99 -6.93 -4.45
CA ASP A 109 8.06 -6.11 -5.02
C ASP A 109 7.90 -5.96 -6.53
N ARG A 110 7.58 -7.06 -7.21
CA ARG A 110 7.37 -7.03 -8.66
C ARG A 110 6.21 -6.10 -9.03
N LEU A 111 5.09 -6.21 -8.31
CA LEU A 111 3.93 -5.35 -8.58
C LEU A 111 4.25 -3.88 -8.35
N ILE A 112 4.97 -3.57 -7.29
CA ILE A 112 5.37 -2.19 -7.00
C ILE A 112 6.31 -1.67 -8.09
N SER A 113 7.30 -2.46 -8.46
CA SER A 113 8.25 -2.06 -9.50
C SER A 113 7.57 -1.83 -10.85
N GLU A 114 6.58 -2.65 -11.18
CA GLU A 114 5.82 -2.48 -12.42
C GLU A 114 4.96 -1.21 -12.38
N ALA A 115 4.46 -0.86 -11.20
CA ALA A 115 3.58 0.31 -11.07
C ALA A 115 4.34 1.63 -11.07
N ILE A 116 5.48 1.71 -10.39
CA ILE A 116 6.19 2.98 -10.21
C ILE A 116 7.68 2.93 -10.54
N GLY A 117 8.22 1.73 -10.73
CA GLY A 117 9.65 1.55 -10.93
C GLY A 117 10.44 1.71 -9.66
N THR A 118 11.72 1.46 -9.73
CA THR A 118 12.66 1.68 -8.64
C THR A 118 14.00 2.09 -9.23
N GLU A 119 14.70 2.97 -8.54
CA GLU A 119 16.03 3.42 -8.97
C GLU A 119 17.06 2.30 -8.82
N ASP A 120 16.87 1.43 -7.84
CA ASP A 120 17.77 0.34 -7.53
C ASP A 120 17.07 -1.00 -7.63
N PRO A 121 17.40 -1.84 -8.63
CA PRO A 121 16.79 -3.15 -8.74
C PRO A 121 17.22 -4.06 -7.59
N LEU A 122 16.43 -5.10 -7.32
CA LEU A 122 16.79 -6.11 -6.35
C LEU A 122 18.10 -6.78 -6.76
N PRO A 123 19.07 -6.93 -5.82
CA PRO A 123 20.33 -7.58 -6.16
C PRO A 123 20.17 -9.02 -6.66
N SER A 124 19.13 -9.70 -6.21
CA SER A 124 18.87 -11.10 -6.58
C SER A 124 18.05 -11.22 -7.87
N ALA A 125 17.72 -10.13 -8.51
CA ALA A 125 16.86 -10.12 -9.70
C ALA A 125 17.63 -10.28 -11.00
N SER A 126 18.87 -10.65 -10.93
CA SER A 126 19.69 -10.89 -12.12
C SER A 126 19.28 -12.11 -12.90
#